data_cf03d1371cea4964c14e9b7a521c3e56
#
_entry.id   cf03d1371cea4964c14e9b7a521c3e56
#
_cell.length_a   1.000
_cell.length_b   1.000
_cell.length_c   1.000
_cell.angle_alpha   90.00
_cell.angle_beta   90.00
_cell.angle_gamma   90.00
#
_symmetry.space_group_name_H-M   'P 1'
#
loop_
_entity.id
_entity.type
_entity.pdbx_description
1 polymer ?
#
loop_
_entity_poly.entity_id
_entity_poly.type
_entity_poly.pdbx_seq_one_letter_code
_entity_poly.pdbx_strand_id
1 'polypeptide(L)'
;MADLTFKLWQDEAMTVALPVENGVPVLRIEFNGAESKTGVLYFGSKTVGRQLGVQASSTDANPKLIVAESNQAWVASKAVTAGKIVQPENGYMYRASKGGTTGATVPVWSTTVDTGIDDGTTRWVNIGKAFDKSFIKLALSESGLSSGSDIINLPAIINSGAPIPIWFKAINTDAGLRSDATDPIVRIQINKVIEKAV
;
A
#
# COMPACT_ATOMS: atom_id res chain seq x y z
N MET A 1 -10.94 5.97 17.27
CA MET A 1 -9.49 5.93 17.53
C MET A 1 -8.97 7.33 17.27
N ALA A 2 -8.17 7.92 18.15
CA ALA A 2 -7.52 9.20 17.85
C ALA A 2 -6.52 8.95 16.70
N ASP A 3 -6.47 9.88 15.74
CA ASP A 3 -5.52 9.77 14.64
C ASP A 3 -4.09 9.89 15.17
N LEU A 4 -3.20 9.00 14.73
CA LEU A 4 -1.79 9.07 15.06
C LEU A 4 -1.19 10.36 14.49
N THR A 5 -0.33 11.03 15.27
CA THR A 5 0.42 12.19 14.80
C THR A 5 1.67 11.79 14.00
N PHE A 6 2.13 10.54 14.19
CA PHE A 6 3.22 9.94 13.40
C PHE A 6 2.72 9.57 12.01
N LYS A 7 3.40 10.09 10.99
CA LYS A 7 3.02 9.95 9.58
C LYS A 7 4.24 9.64 8.71
N LEU A 8 3.99 9.23 7.48
CA LEU A 8 4.98 9.20 6.42
C LEU A 8 4.96 10.53 5.66
N TRP A 9 6.14 11.05 5.41
CA TRP A 9 6.39 12.33 4.76
C TRP A 9 7.28 12.15 3.54
N GLN A 10 7.14 13.03 2.56
CA GLN A 10 7.95 13.05 1.35
C GLN A 10 9.28 13.78 1.55
N ASP A 11 9.40 14.54 2.63
CA ASP A 11 10.55 15.40 2.94
C ASP A 11 10.99 15.27 4.40
N GLU A 12 12.28 15.45 4.66
CA GLU A 12 12.88 15.38 6.00
C GLU A 12 12.34 16.44 6.97
N ALA A 13 11.98 17.62 6.45
CA ALA A 13 11.36 18.68 7.24
C ALA A 13 9.91 18.37 7.66
N MET A 14 9.38 17.24 7.20
CA MET A 14 8.00 16.78 7.47
C MET A 14 6.93 17.82 7.08
N THR A 15 7.09 18.45 5.90
CA THR A 15 6.16 19.49 5.41
C THR A 15 5.09 18.90 4.49
N VAL A 16 5.42 17.86 3.74
CA VAL A 16 4.53 17.20 2.78
C VAL A 16 4.25 15.76 3.23
N ALA A 17 3.11 15.54 3.84
CA ALA A 17 2.68 14.18 4.20
C ALA A 17 2.31 13.36 2.95
N LEU A 18 2.52 12.04 3.01
CA LEU A 18 1.93 11.17 2.00
C LEU A 18 0.41 11.31 1.99
N PRO A 19 -0.22 11.29 0.80
CA PRO A 19 -1.67 11.26 0.70
C PRO A 19 -2.23 10.02 1.41
N VAL A 20 -3.40 10.16 2.01
CA VAL A 20 -4.08 9.08 2.74
C VAL A 20 -5.34 8.69 1.98
N GLU A 21 -5.48 7.42 1.64
CA GLU A 21 -6.66 6.85 1.00
C GLU A 21 -7.23 5.74 1.89
N ASN A 22 -8.50 5.84 2.24
CA ASN A 22 -9.18 4.89 3.15
C ASN A 22 -8.42 4.68 4.48
N GLY A 23 -7.84 5.76 5.04
CA GLY A 23 -7.11 5.72 6.31
C GLY A 23 -5.69 5.16 6.24
N VAL A 24 -5.17 4.91 5.04
CA VAL A 24 -3.82 4.35 4.83
C VAL A 24 -2.97 5.29 3.97
N PRO A 25 -1.71 5.59 4.34
CA PRO A 25 -0.79 6.33 3.49
C PRO A 25 -0.53 5.61 2.18
N VAL A 26 -0.49 6.36 1.09
CA VAL A 26 -0.32 5.83 -0.27
C VAL A 26 0.92 6.44 -0.90
N LEU A 27 1.83 5.59 -1.37
CA LEU A 27 2.95 5.97 -2.23
C LEU A 27 2.60 5.61 -3.68
N ARG A 28 2.50 6.61 -4.54
CA ARG A 28 2.33 6.40 -5.99
C ARG A 28 3.69 6.43 -6.67
N ILE A 29 3.94 5.43 -7.49
CA ILE A 29 5.17 5.29 -8.25
C ILE A 29 4.79 5.04 -9.71
N GLU A 30 5.16 5.96 -10.58
CA GLU A 30 4.95 5.83 -12.02
C GLU A 30 6.14 5.10 -12.65
N PHE A 31 5.87 4.14 -13.52
CA PHE A 31 6.88 3.40 -14.26
C PHE A 31 6.71 3.62 -15.77
N ASN A 32 7.82 3.80 -16.47
CA ASN A 32 7.87 3.89 -17.92
C ASN A 32 8.39 2.57 -18.54
N GLY A 33 7.77 1.46 -18.16
CA GLY A 33 8.18 0.12 -18.57
C GLY A 33 8.95 -0.63 -17.49
N ALA A 34 9.74 -1.64 -17.90
CA ALA A 34 10.53 -2.43 -16.96
C ALA A 34 11.70 -1.60 -16.42
N GLU A 35 11.58 -1.13 -15.19
CA GLU A 35 12.58 -0.31 -14.52
C GLU A 35 12.52 -0.47 -13.00
N SER A 36 13.51 0.09 -12.31
CA SER A 36 13.46 0.22 -10.86
C SER A 36 13.58 1.69 -10.45
N LYS A 37 12.81 2.10 -9.46
CA LYS A 37 12.86 3.43 -8.86
C LYS A 37 13.21 3.33 -7.39
N THR A 38 14.10 4.19 -6.94
CA THR A 38 14.48 4.33 -5.54
C THR A 38 14.11 5.71 -5.03
N GLY A 39 13.84 5.81 -3.75
CA GLY A 39 13.58 7.07 -3.10
C GLY A 39 13.65 6.93 -1.59
N VAL A 40 13.44 8.03 -0.91
CA VAL A 40 13.37 8.09 0.55
C VAL A 40 12.08 8.76 0.98
N LEU A 41 11.45 8.17 1.99
CA LEU A 41 10.36 8.75 2.77
C LEU A 41 10.87 8.98 4.19
N TYR A 42 10.13 9.76 4.94
CA TYR A 42 10.50 10.05 6.32
C TYR A 42 9.33 9.69 7.23
N PHE A 43 9.62 8.94 8.29
CA PHE A 43 8.60 8.57 9.27
C PHE A 43 8.81 9.34 10.56
N GLY A 44 7.81 10.12 10.99
CA GLY A 44 7.93 10.94 12.19
C GLY A 44 6.68 11.74 12.53
N SER A 45 6.75 12.46 13.64
CA SER A 45 5.72 13.38 14.11
C SER A 45 6.31 14.76 14.39
N LYS A 46 5.62 15.82 13.94
CA LYS A 46 5.93 17.22 14.28
C LYS A 46 5.31 17.64 15.63
N THR A 47 4.39 16.85 16.17
CA THR A 47 3.76 17.16 17.44
C THR A 47 4.74 16.90 18.58
N VAL A 48 5.24 17.96 19.18
CA VAL A 48 6.21 17.89 20.28
C VAL A 48 5.66 17.08 21.46
N GLY A 49 6.53 16.36 22.18
CA GLY A 49 6.16 15.59 23.35
C GLY A 49 5.36 14.34 23.03
N ARG A 50 5.59 13.72 21.87
CA ARG A 50 4.98 12.45 21.48
C ARG A 50 6.00 11.35 21.30
N GLN A 51 5.60 10.16 21.68
CA GLN A 51 6.38 8.95 21.53
C GLN A 51 5.53 7.82 20.96
N LEU A 52 6.05 7.11 19.96
CA LEU A 52 5.44 5.93 19.38
C LEU A 52 6.18 4.68 19.83
N GLY A 53 5.43 3.66 20.19
CA GLY A 53 5.94 2.34 20.53
C GLY A 53 4.95 1.25 20.15
N VAL A 54 5.24 0.01 20.54
CA VAL A 54 4.37 -1.14 20.29
C VAL A 54 3.29 -1.22 21.38
N GLN A 55 2.07 -1.62 21.01
CA GLN A 55 1.00 -1.90 21.96
C GLN A 55 1.36 -3.06 22.89
N ALA A 56 0.97 -2.99 24.16
CA ALA A 56 1.24 -4.05 25.12
C ALA A 56 0.65 -5.42 24.74
N SER A 57 -0.42 -5.43 23.94
CA SER A 57 -1.04 -6.66 23.41
C SER A 57 -0.32 -7.24 22.18
N SER A 58 0.70 -6.56 21.66
CA SER A 58 1.46 -7.03 20.50
C SER A 58 2.51 -8.06 20.91
N THR A 59 2.71 -9.05 20.07
CA THR A 59 3.83 -9.99 20.15
C THR A 59 5.10 -9.46 19.48
N ASP A 60 5.00 -8.32 18.76
CA ASP A 60 6.13 -7.69 18.11
C ASP A 60 6.95 -6.89 19.12
N ALA A 61 8.27 -6.96 19.06
CA ALA A 61 9.18 -6.16 19.88
C ALA A 61 9.29 -4.71 19.40
N ASN A 62 9.07 -4.47 18.11
CA ASN A 62 9.28 -3.19 17.44
C ASN A 62 8.06 -2.82 16.59
N PRO A 63 7.76 -1.53 16.41
CA PRO A 63 6.86 -1.08 15.36
C PRO A 63 7.36 -1.56 13.99
N LYS A 64 6.44 -1.99 13.13
CA LYS A 64 6.77 -2.44 11.78
C LYS A 64 6.15 -1.53 10.75
N LEU A 65 6.92 -1.18 9.73
CA LEU A 65 6.42 -0.61 8.52
C LEU A 65 6.26 -1.73 7.49
N ILE A 66 5.06 -1.86 6.94
CA ILE A 66 4.68 -2.97 6.07
C ILE A 66 4.16 -2.38 4.76
N VAL A 67 4.68 -2.86 3.64
CA VAL A 67 4.06 -2.63 2.33
C VAL A 67 2.80 -3.48 2.26
N ALA A 68 1.65 -2.85 2.21
CA ALA A 68 0.38 -3.53 2.03
C ALA A 68 -0.09 -3.36 0.59
N GLU A 69 -0.63 -4.42 0.02
CA GLU A 69 -1.31 -4.33 -1.27
C GLU A 69 -2.57 -3.47 -1.12
N SER A 70 -2.95 -2.79 -2.20
CA SER A 70 -4.19 -2.00 -2.21
C SER A 70 -5.43 -2.89 -2.23
N ASN A 71 -5.31 -4.12 -1.76
CA ASN A 71 -6.26 -5.20 -1.94
C ASN A 71 -7.65 -4.84 -1.46
N GLN A 72 -8.50 -4.72 -2.43
CA GLN A 72 -9.91 -4.87 -2.21
C GLN A 72 -10.27 -6.28 -2.68
N ALA A 73 -10.31 -7.20 -1.74
CA ALA A 73 -10.78 -8.54 -2.02
C ALA A 73 -12.19 -8.48 -2.62
N TRP A 74 -12.46 -9.37 -3.56
CA TRP A 74 -13.84 -9.61 -3.98
C TRP A 74 -14.67 -10.15 -2.80
N VAL A 75 -15.91 -9.71 -2.70
CA VAL A 75 -16.85 -10.15 -1.66
C VAL A 75 -18.15 -10.56 -2.32
N ALA A 76 -18.68 -11.73 -1.92
CA ALA A 76 -19.94 -12.23 -2.40
C ALA A 76 -21.13 -11.36 -2.02
N SER A 77 -22.14 -11.28 -2.89
CA SER A 77 -23.41 -10.59 -2.65
C SER A 77 -23.26 -9.14 -2.15
N LYS A 78 -22.21 -8.46 -2.61
CA LYS A 78 -21.85 -7.10 -2.19
C LYS A 78 -22.24 -6.09 -3.26
N ALA A 79 -22.86 -4.97 -2.84
CA ALA A 79 -23.09 -3.84 -3.73
C ALA A 79 -21.75 -3.20 -4.13
N VAL A 80 -21.59 -2.93 -5.41
CA VAL A 80 -20.38 -2.39 -6.04
C VAL A 80 -20.77 -1.22 -6.94
N THR A 81 -20.01 -0.14 -6.87
CA THR A 81 -20.14 1.00 -7.81
C THR A 81 -19.23 0.79 -9.02
N ALA A 82 -19.62 1.34 -10.18
CA ALA A 82 -18.73 1.39 -11.33
C ALA A 82 -17.41 2.10 -10.97
N GLY A 83 -16.30 1.64 -11.54
CA GLY A 83 -14.95 2.11 -11.23
C GLY A 83 -14.28 1.40 -10.04
N LYS A 84 -15.03 0.67 -9.21
CA LYS A 84 -14.44 -0.12 -8.12
C LYS A 84 -13.44 -1.13 -8.65
N ILE A 85 -12.27 -1.24 -8.00
CA ILE A 85 -11.23 -2.21 -8.35
C ILE A 85 -11.19 -3.31 -7.28
N VAL A 86 -11.06 -4.56 -7.74
CA VAL A 86 -10.77 -5.71 -6.91
C VAL A 86 -9.52 -6.43 -7.43
N GLN A 87 -8.83 -7.08 -6.53
CA GLN A 87 -7.64 -7.90 -6.83
C GLN A 87 -7.85 -9.29 -6.21
N PRO A 88 -8.38 -10.24 -6.98
CA PRO A 88 -8.40 -11.64 -6.59
C PRO A 88 -6.98 -12.20 -6.47
N GLU A 89 -6.84 -13.38 -5.85
CA GLU A 89 -5.54 -14.04 -5.62
C GLU A 89 -4.87 -14.59 -6.90
N ASN A 90 -5.37 -14.24 -8.08
CA ASN A 90 -4.84 -14.69 -9.37
C ASN A 90 -3.76 -13.77 -9.98
N GLY A 91 -3.35 -12.72 -9.25
CA GLY A 91 -2.32 -11.78 -9.69
C GLY A 91 -2.78 -10.73 -10.70
N TYR A 92 -4.08 -10.57 -10.92
CA TYR A 92 -4.65 -9.55 -11.81
C TYR A 92 -5.62 -8.62 -11.07
N MET A 93 -5.82 -7.44 -11.62
CA MET A 93 -6.79 -6.46 -11.16
C MET A 93 -7.99 -6.39 -12.09
N TYR A 94 -9.16 -6.14 -11.51
CA TYR A 94 -10.41 -6.03 -12.26
C TYR A 94 -11.16 -4.78 -11.82
N ARG A 95 -11.62 -4.00 -12.81
CA ARG A 95 -12.42 -2.81 -12.59
C ARG A 95 -13.89 -3.10 -12.91
N ALA A 96 -14.79 -2.70 -12.05
CA ALA A 96 -16.21 -2.73 -12.36
C ALA A 96 -16.53 -1.75 -13.49
N SER A 97 -16.77 -2.25 -14.69
CA SER A 97 -17.26 -1.44 -15.84
C SER A 97 -18.73 -1.12 -15.68
N LYS A 98 -19.47 -1.94 -14.93
CA LYS A 98 -20.86 -1.74 -14.54
C LYS A 98 -21.00 -2.02 -13.06
N GLY A 99 -21.60 -1.10 -12.31
CA GLY A 99 -21.98 -1.30 -10.91
C GLY A 99 -23.17 -2.24 -10.79
N GLY A 100 -23.32 -2.83 -9.61
CA GLY A 100 -24.41 -3.77 -9.31
C GLY A 100 -24.14 -4.50 -8.00
N THR A 101 -24.63 -5.73 -7.90
CA THR A 101 -24.36 -6.65 -6.79
C THR A 101 -23.57 -7.84 -7.32
N THR A 102 -22.47 -8.17 -6.66
CA THR A 102 -21.65 -9.35 -6.99
C THR A 102 -22.44 -10.64 -6.82
N GLY A 103 -22.06 -11.68 -7.53
CA GLY A 103 -22.64 -13.02 -7.39
C GLY A 103 -22.45 -13.62 -5.99
N ALA A 104 -23.12 -14.73 -5.72
CA ALA A 104 -22.96 -15.48 -4.48
C ALA A 104 -21.66 -16.31 -4.46
N THR A 105 -21.11 -16.62 -5.63
CA THR A 105 -19.88 -17.40 -5.81
C THR A 105 -18.83 -16.57 -6.55
N VAL A 106 -17.55 -16.84 -6.28
CA VAL A 106 -16.44 -16.20 -6.97
C VAL A 106 -16.55 -16.47 -8.48
N PRO A 107 -16.52 -15.43 -9.33
CA PRO A 107 -16.55 -15.61 -10.77
C PRO A 107 -15.24 -16.26 -11.27
N VAL A 108 -15.30 -16.86 -12.45
CA VAL A 108 -14.09 -17.34 -13.12
C VAL A 108 -13.36 -16.13 -13.72
N TRP A 109 -12.26 -15.76 -13.09
CA TRP A 109 -11.47 -14.59 -13.48
C TRP A 109 -10.63 -14.86 -14.73
N SER A 110 -10.90 -14.13 -15.83
CA SER A 110 -10.09 -14.21 -17.05
C SER A 110 -8.75 -13.49 -16.85
N THR A 111 -7.65 -14.10 -17.25
CA THR A 111 -6.31 -13.49 -17.24
C THR A 111 -6.04 -12.65 -18.50
N THR A 112 -6.95 -12.62 -19.46
CA THR A 112 -6.84 -11.81 -20.67
C THR A 112 -7.29 -10.39 -20.38
N VAL A 113 -6.41 -9.43 -20.62
CA VAL A 113 -6.68 -7.99 -20.44
C VAL A 113 -7.86 -7.55 -21.31
N ASP A 114 -8.62 -6.57 -20.87
CA ASP A 114 -9.82 -6.03 -21.50
C ASP A 114 -10.98 -7.03 -21.64
N THR A 115 -10.87 -8.23 -21.07
CA THR A 115 -11.96 -9.20 -21.06
C THR A 115 -12.97 -8.87 -19.96
N GLY A 116 -14.25 -8.81 -20.38
CA GLY A 116 -15.38 -8.59 -19.45
C GLY A 116 -15.83 -9.90 -18.80
N ILE A 117 -16.18 -9.83 -17.50
CA ILE A 117 -16.63 -10.95 -16.69
C ILE A 117 -17.92 -10.53 -15.98
N ASP A 118 -19.00 -11.26 -16.22
CA ASP A 118 -20.27 -11.01 -15.54
C ASP A 118 -20.28 -11.71 -14.16
N ASP A 119 -20.75 -10.99 -13.15
CA ASP A 119 -20.73 -11.42 -11.75
C ASP A 119 -21.98 -10.87 -11.03
N GLY A 120 -23.02 -11.68 -10.94
CA GLY A 120 -24.33 -11.22 -10.51
C GLY A 120 -24.88 -10.14 -11.45
N THR A 121 -25.12 -8.94 -10.94
CA THR A 121 -25.51 -7.78 -11.77
C THR A 121 -24.36 -6.83 -12.07
N THR A 122 -23.16 -7.11 -11.54
CA THR A 122 -21.91 -6.38 -11.78
C THR A 122 -21.21 -6.95 -13.01
N ARG A 123 -20.46 -6.10 -13.71
CA ARG A 123 -19.54 -6.55 -14.78
C ARG A 123 -18.16 -6.02 -14.49
N TRP A 124 -17.19 -6.93 -14.44
CA TRP A 124 -15.77 -6.66 -14.26
C TRP A 124 -15.04 -6.67 -15.59
N VAL A 125 -13.98 -5.91 -15.70
CA VAL A 125 -13.02 -5.94 -16.82
C VAL A 125 -11.63 -6.11 -16.26
N ASN A 126 -10.88 -7.06 -16.79
CA ASN A 126 -9.47 -7.24 -16.44
C ASN A 126 -8.67 -6.01 -16.91
N ILE A 127 -8.01 -5.32 -16.01
CA ILE A 127 -7.21 -4.12 -16.27
C ILE A 127 -5.70 -4.37 -16.23
N GLY A 128 -5.28 -5.63 -16.17
CA GLY A 128 -3.88 -6.02 -16.19
C GLY A 128 -3.42 -6.71 -14.91
N LYS A 129 -2.13 -7.02 -14.87
CA LYS A 129 -1.49 -7.63 -13.70
C LYS A 129 -1.50 -6.68 -12.51
N ALA A 130 -1.74 -7.22 -11.33
CA ALA A 130 -1.54 -6.52 -10.09
C ALA A 130 -0.04 -6.31 -9.83
N PHE A 131 0.30 -5.19 -9.20
CA PHE A 131 1.65 -4.99 -8.71
C PHE A 131 1.88 -5.84 -7.45
N ASP A 132 2.89 -6.69 -7.50
CA ASP A 132 3.23 -7.55 -6.36
C ASP A 132 4.04 -6.71 -5.33
N LYS A 133 3.59 -6.70 -4.09
CA LYS A 133 4.27 -6.00 -2.99
C LYS A 133 5.70 -6.47 -2.76
N SER A 134 6.04 -7.72 -3.14
CA SER A 134 7.40 -8.25 -3.04
C SER A 134 8.42 -7.50 -3.92
N PHE A 135 7.92 -6.76 -4.93
CA PHE A 135 8.74 -5.86 -5.74
C PHE A 135 9.02 -4.50 -5.08
N ILE A 136 8.40 -4.23 -3.92
CA ILE A 136 8.75 -3.07 -3.10
C ILE A 136 9.65 -3.54 -1.98
N LYS A 137 10.83 -2.94 -1.90
CA LYS A 137 11.80 -3.17 -0.82
C LYS A 137 11.93 -1.92 0.01
N LEU A 138 11.90 -2.08 1.32
CA LEU A 138 12.11 -1.03 2.31
C LEU A 138 13.41 -1.30 3.06
N ALA A 139 14.08 -0.23 3.50
CA ALA A 139 15.26 -0.30 4.36
C ALA A 139 15.40 1.00 5.17
N LEU A 140 16.15 0.96 6.27
CA LEU A 140 16.49 2.15 7.08
C LEU A 140 17.72 2.90 6.54
N SER A 141 18.38 2.38 5.52
CA SER A 141 19.50 3.02 4.81
C SER A 141 19.45 2.66 3.33
N GLU A 142 20.04 3.49 2.48
CA GLU A 142 20.15 3.23 1.04
C GLU A 142 20.89 1.93 0.74
N SER A 143 22.02 1.70 1.41
CA SER A 143 22.81 0.48 1.26
C SER A 143 22.05 -0.78 1.68
N GLY A 144 21.10 -0.65 2.61
CA GLY A 144 20.23 -1.74 3.06
C GLY A 144 19.21 -2.19 2.02
N LEU A 145 18.95 -1.42 0.95
CA LEU A 145 17.97 -1.78 -0.07
C LEU A 145 18.33 -3.07 -0.85
N SER A 146 19.61 -3.44 -0.91
CA SER A 146 20.05 -4.69 -1.54
C SER A 146 19.45 -5.93 -0.86
N SER A 147 19.30 -5.88 0.46
CA SER A 147 18.68 -6.92 1.31
C SER A 147 17.29 -6.50 1.86
N GLY A 148 16.74 -5.43 1.34
CA GLY A 148 15.45 -4.88 1.79
C GLY A 148 14.29 -5.86 1.60
N SER A 149 13.24 -5.65 2.38
CA SER A 149 12.02 -6.46 2.41
C SER A 149 10.79 -5.56 2.28
N ASP A 150 9.64 -6.14 2.01
CA ASP A 150 8.34 -5.47 2.09
C ASP A 150 7.91 -5.13 3.54
N ILE A 151 8.72 -5.58 4.53
CA ILE A 151 8.51 -5.31 5.96
C ILE A 151 9.84 -4.88 6.58
N ILE A 152 9.83 -3.77 7.33
CA ILE A 152 10.98 -3.36 8.15
C ILE A 152 10.58 -3.12 9.60
N ASN A 153 11.50 -3.43 10.52
CA ASN A 153 11.37 -3.06 11.91
C ASN A 153 11.90 -1.64 12.11
N LEU A 154 11.09 -0.81 12.76
CA LEU A 154 11.51 0.51 13.23
C LEU A 154 12.14 0.40 14.63
N PRO A 155 12.78 1.46 15.15
CA PRO A 155 13.20 1.49 16.56
C PRO A 155 12.04 1.19 17.50
N ALA A 156 12.31 0.49 18.61
CA ALA A 156 11.28 0.10 19.59
C ALA A 156 10.51 1.31 20.15
N ILE A 157 11.20 2.44 20.25
CA ILE A 157 10.66 3.73 20.69
C ILE A 157 11.07 4.79 19.67
N ILE A 158 10.10 5.57 19.22
CA ILE A 158 10.31 6.67 18.27
C ILE A 158 9.79 7.95 18.90
N ASN A 159 10.67 8.92 19.11
CA ASN A 159 10.32 10.23 19.63
C ASN A 159 9.92 11.18 18.49
N SER A 160 9.02 12.12 18.79
CA SER A 160 8.68 13.20 17.88
C SER A 160 9.87 14.16 17.65
N GLY A 161 9.86 14.87 16.52
CA GLY A 161 10.86 15.88 16.18
C GLY A 161 12.08 15.37 15.41
N ALA A 162 12.33 14.06 15.38
CA ALA A 162 13.43 13.45 14.60
C ALA A 162 12.86 12.41 13.64
N PRO A 163 12.73 12.71 12.35
CA PRO A 163 12.20 11.76 11.37
C PRO A 163 13.20 10.64 11.08
N ILE A 164 12.68 9.45 10.88
CA ILE A 164 13.45 8.27 10.49
C ILE A 164 13.39 8.16 8.96
N PRO A 165 14.53 8.14 8.24
CA PRO A 165 14.54 7.91 6.81
C PRO A 165 14.13 6.46 6.51
N ILE A 166 13.19 6.33 5.58
CA ILE A 166 12.71 5.03 5.06
C ILE A 166 13.02 5.00 3.58
N TRP A 167 14.09 4.30 3.25
CA TRP A 167 14.47 4.08 1.87
C TRP A 167 13.57 3.05 1.23
N PHE A 168 13.17 3.28 -0.01
CA PHE A 168 12.40 2.30 -0.78
C PHE A 168 13.03 2.06 -2.15
N LYS A 169 12.85 0.85 -2.66
CA LYS A 169 13.11 0.47 -4.05
C LYS A 169 11.88 -0.24 -4.57
N ALA A 170 11.31 0.30 -5.64
CA ALA A 170 10.23 -0.32 -6.36
C ALA A 170 10.74 -0.88 -7.68
N ILE A 171 10.43 -2.12 -8.00
CA ILE A 171 10.90 -2.82 -9.18
C ILE A 171 9.69 -3.17 -10.03
N ASN A 172 9.66 -2.69 -11.26
CA ASN A 172 8.72 -3.14 -12.26
C ASN A 172 9.46 -4.02 -13.28
N THR A 173 9.04 -5.28 -13.40
CA THR A 173 9.61 -6.24 -14.36
C THR A 173 8.78 -6.34 -15.64
N ASP A 174 7.60 -5.71 -15.69
CA ASP A 174 6.68 -5.80 -16.82
C ASP A 174 6.80 -4.57 -17.71
N ALA A 175 7.31 -4.78 -18.92
CA ALA A 175 7.40 -3.73 -19.95
C ALA A 175 6.02 -3.31 -20.49
N GLY A 176 4.98 -4.10 -20.26
CA GLY A 176 3.62 -3.90 -20.76
C GLY A 176 2.66 -3.25 -19.79
N LEU A 177 3.12 -2.74 -18.63
CA LEU A 177 2.25 -1.98 -17.74
C LEU A 177 1.79 -0.70 -18.43
N ARG A 178 0.49 -0.63 -18.69
CA ARG A 178 -0.16 0.54 -19.29
C ARG A 178 -0.17 1.68 -18.27
N SER A 179 0.19 2.88 -18.70
CA SER A 179 0.10 4.10 -17.89
C SER A 179 -1.34 4.49 -17.50
N ASP A 180 -2.34 3.88 -18.13
CA ASP A 180 -3.77 4.06 -17.85
C ASP A 180 -4.35 3.00 -16.91
N ALA A 181 -3.62 1.92 -16.66
CA ALA A 181 -3.94 1.05 -15.54
C ALA A 181 -3.59 1.82 -14.27
N THR A 182 -4.58 2.12 -13.44
CA THR A 182 -4.42 2.81 -12.15
C THR A 182 -3.10 2.40 -11.51
N ASP A 183 -2.22 3.40 -11.34
CA ASP A 183 -0.89 3.20 -10.78
C ASP A 183 -0.91 2.27 -9.59
N PRO A 184 0.04 1.34 -9.49
CA PRO A 184 0.09 0.44 -8.36
C PRO A 184 0.19 1.27 -7.08
N ILE A 185 -0.89 1.29 -6.31
CA ILE A 185 -0.95 2.00 -5.06
C ILE A 185 -0.19 1.16 -4.05
N VAL A 186 1.04 1.53 -3.76
CA VAL A 186 1.77 0.94 -2.64
C VAL A 186 1.28 1.59 -1.36
N ARG A 187 0.62 0.83 -0.52
CA ARG A 187 0.22 1.27 0.81
C ARG A 187 1.31 0.90 1.80
N ILE A 188 1.73 1.89 2.59
CA ILE A 188 2.64 1.67 3.70
C ILE A 188 1.82 1.77 4.99
N GLN A 189 1.79 0.71 5.76
CA GLN A 189 0.96 0.62 6.97
C GLN A 189 1.82 0.29 8.18
N ILE A 190 1.58 1.02 9.28
CA ILE A 190 2.17 0.72 10.58
C ILE A 190 1.21 -0.16 11.36
N ASN A 191 1.70 -1.26 11.90
CA ASN A 191 0.89 -2.24 12.59
C ASN A 191 1.07 -2.19 14.10
N LYS A 192 -0.05 -2.34 14.86
CA LYS A 192 -0.10 -2.54 16.31
C LYS A 192 0.76 -1.57 17.14
N VAL A 193 0.65 -0.28 16.86
CA VAL A 193 1.38 0.77 17.57
C VAL A 193 0.49 1.53 18.55
N ILE A 194 1.12 2.15 19.55
CA ILE A 194 0.50 3.09 20.47
C ILE A 194 1.31 4.38 20.52
N GLU A 195 0.62 5.51 20.47
CA GLU A 195 1.21 6.83 20.68
C GLU A 195 0.91 7.33 22.08
N LYS A 196 1.93 7.85 22.76
CA LYS A 196 1.84 8.39 24.12
C LYS A 196 2.37 9.83 24.16
N ALA A 197 1.87 10.62 25.09
CA ALA A 197 2.51 11.87 25.51
C ALA A 197 3.74 11.55 26.39
N VAL A 198 4.80 12.32 26.28
CA VAL A 198 6.04 12.28 27.10
C VAL A 198 6.37 13.67 27.59
#